data_89e276af62c06ba83d1b44b206a9e2df
#
_entry.id   89e276af62c06ba83d1b44b206a9e2df
#
_cell.length_a   1.000
_cell.length_b   1.000
_cell.length_c   1.000
_cell.angle_alpha   90.00
_cell.angle_beta   90.00
_cell.angle_gamma   90.00
#
_symmetry.space_group_name_H-M   'P 1'
#
loop_
_entity.id
_entity.type
_entity.pdbx_description
1 polymer ?
#
loop_
_entity_poly.entity_id
_entity_poly.type
_entity_poly.pdbx_seq_one_letter_code
_entity_poly.pdbx_strand_id
1 'polypeptide(L)'
;MKIVTFGEIMLRLGAPDYLRLNQCNSLDVSYAGAEANVAVSLANYGVPVEYITALPDNPITSKCLDELRGKKVNVDHVVLCGERIGILYIETGSIYRPSRIFYDRSHSSITELTPGVINWEKVFEGATWFHWTGITPALSQNTAKVLKEAIDIANSRKLIISCDINYREKLWKYGKEAKEVMPELVSKSDIILGNEEDCEKVFGIKPKNFNAEKIKDNINPEIFKDVCSQMMKKFPRCKKMVITLRGAINANHNTWAGVLYDGNTLYQSPTYNITHIVDRVGGGDSFMGALIYGLNTYPNDNQHALDFAVAASCLKHTIKGDYNQVSCLLYTSDAAD
;
A
#
# COMPACT_ATOMS: atom_id res chain seq x y z
N MET A 1 -11.58 -16.78 -7.44
CA MET A 1 -10.35 -16.04 -7.11
C MET A 1 -10.50 -15.43 -5.74
N LYS A 2 -9.54 -15.63 -4.83
CA LYS A 2 -9.49 -14.97 -3.52
C LYS A 2 -8.11 -14.30 -3.40
N ILE A 3 -8.08 -13.05 -2.95
CA ILE A 3 -6.85 -12.32 -2.65
C ILE A 3 -6.67 -12.25 -1.13
N VAL A 4 -5.46 -12.44 -0.65
CA VAL A 4 -5.11 -12.31 0.77
C VAL A 4 -4.15 -11.15 0.92
N THR A 5 -4.40 -10.30 1.94
CA THR A 5 -3.49 -9.22 2.33
C THR A 5 -3.14 -9.35 3.81
N PHE A 6 -1.90 -9.01 4.20
CA PHE A 6 -1.43 -9.13 5.58
C PHE A 6 -0.65 -7.90 6.02
N GLY A 7 -1.07 -7.26 7.09
CA GLY A 7 -0.38 -6.12 7.66
C GLY A 7 -1.08 -5.49 8.86
N GLU A 8 -0.60 -4.32 9.30
CA GLU A 8 -1.15 -3.60 10.43
C GLU A 8 -2.34 -2.72 10.05
N ILE A 9 -3.37 -2.75 10.89
CA ILE A 9 -4.42 -1.74 10.91
C ILE A 9 -4.34 -0.96 12.23
N MET A 10 -4.48 0.35 12.14
CA MET A 10 -4.40 1.27 13.28
C MET A 10 -5.71 2.02 13.47
N LEU A 11 -5.98 2.40 14.70
CA LEU A 11 -6.99 3.41 15.01
C LEU A 11 -6.47 4.76 14.50
N ARG A 12 -7.16 5.36 13.52
CA ARG A 12 -6.86 6.70 13.02
C ARG A 12 -7.69 7.73 13.76
N LEU A 13 -7.01 8.65 14.41
CA LEU A 13 -7.56 9.78 15.15
C LEU A 13 -7.19 11.07 14.42
N GLY A 14 -8.14 11.64 13.70
CA GLY A 14 -7.95 12.87 12.91
C GLY A 14 -8.46 14.10 13.62
N ALA A 15 -7.68 15.20 13.61
CA ALA A 15 -8.25 16.50 13.95
C ALA A 15 -9.33 16.87 12.93
N PRO A 16 -10.51 17.37 13.36
CA PRO A 16 -11.58 17.77 12.46
C PRO A 16 -11.11 18.83 11.46
N ASP A 17 -11.56 18.74 10.23
CA ASP A 17 -11.29 19.67 9.13
C ASP A 17 -9.79 19.98 8.96
N TYR A 18 -9.38 21.22 9.16
CA TYR A 18 -8.00 21.71 9.10
C TYR A 18 -7.46 22.13 10.46
N LEU A 19 -8.12 21.76 11.57
CA LEU A 19 -7.64 22.02 12.91
C LEU A 19 -6.31 21.31 13.17
N ARG A 20 -5.51 21.87 14.05
CA ARG A 20 -4.34 21.19 14.61
C ARG A 20 -4.77 20.40 15.85
N LEU A 21 -4.02 19.36 16.19
CA LEU A 21 -4.33 18.52 17.36
C LEU A 21 -4.38 19.34 18.67
N ASN A 22 -3.62 20.43 18.77
CA ASN A 22 -3.64 21.33 19.94
C ASN A 22 -4.80 22.34 19.94
N GLN A 23 -5.64 22.35 18.90
CA GLN A 23 -6.80 23.24 18.78
C GLN A 23 -8.12 22.50 18.94
N CYS A 24 -8.13 21.17 18.72
CA CYS A 24 -9.37 20.41 18.72
C CYS A 24 -9.70 19.82 20.11
N ASN A 25 -11.00 19.74 20.42
CA ASN A 25 -11.53 19.12 21.64
C ASN A 25 -12.18 17.76 21.36
N SER A 26 -12.21 17.32 20.09
CA SER A 26 -12.70 16.04 19.63
C SER A 26 -11.82 15.52 18.50
N LEU A 27 -11.85 14.23 18.24
CA LEU A 27 -11.11 13.59 17.15
C LEU A 27 -12.07 12.75 16.31
N ASP A 28 -11.94 12.84 14.99
CA ASP A 28 -12.62 11.93 14.05
C ASP A 28 -11.97 10.55 14.17
N VAL A 29 -12.79 9.53 14.39
CA VAL A 29 -12.36 8.13 14.54
C VAL A 29 -12.57 7.37 13.24
N SER A 30 -11.52 6.74 12.73
CA SER A 30 -11.53 5.82 11.60
C SER A 30 -10.42 4.80 11.73
N TYR A 31 -10.24 3.93 10.74
CA TYR A 31 -9.16 2.95 10.72
C TYR A 31 -8.30 3.14 9.48
N ALA A 32 -7.00 2.81 9.61
CA ALA A 32 -6.00 3.00 8.57
C ALA A 32 -4.96 1.88 8.59
N GLY A 33 -4.65 1.32 7.45
CA GLY A 33 -3.60 0.31 7.28
C GLY A 33 -3.38 0.03 5.81
N ALA A 34 -2.13 0.01 5.34
CA ALA A 34 -1.83 -0.09 3.92
C ALA A 34 -2.50 -1.31 3.28
N GLU A 35 -2.31 -2.48 3.86
CA GLU A 35 -2.86 -3.73 3.34
C GLU A 35 -4.38 -3.84 3.55
N ALA A 36 -4.92 -3.20 4.61
CA ALA A 36 -6.37 -3.07 4.81
C ALA A 36 -6.98 -2.13 3.75
N ASN A 37 -6.30 -1.03 3.41
CA ASN A 37 -6.72 -0.09 2.37
C ASN A 37 -6.77 -0.79 0.99
N VAL A 38 -5.76 -1.62 0.68
CA VAL A 38 -5.75 -2.46 -0.52
C VAL A 38 -6.92 -3.46 -0.51
N ALA A 39 -7.17 -4.12 0.63
CA ALA A 39 -8.29 -5.06 0.76
C ALA A 39 -9.64 -4.38 0.51
N VAL A 40 -9.86 -3.20 1.10
CA VAL A 40 -11.11 -2.43 0.88
C VAL A 40 -11.25 -2.01 -0.57
N SER A 41 -10.18 -1.57 -1.24
CA SER A 41 -10.22 -1.23 -2.67
C SER A 41 -10.65 -2.44 -3.52
N LEU A 42 -10.05 -3.60 -3.27
CA LEU A 42 -10.39 -4.85 -3.98
C LEU A 42 -11.84 -5.27 -3.74
N ALA A 43 -12.32 -5.18 -2.50
CA ALA A 43 -13.71 -5.49 -2.16
C ALA A 43 -14.70 -4.55 -2.89
N ASN A 44 -14.37 -3.25 -3.01
CA ASN A 44 -15.18 -2.29 -3.77
C ASN A 44 -15.21 -2.59 -5.27
N TYR A 45 -14.18 -3.26 -5.80
CA TYR A 45 -14.17 -3.78 -7.19
C TYR A 45 -14.83 -5.15 -7.32
N GLY A 46 -15.45 -5.68 -6.26
CA GLY A 46 -16.15 -6.96 -6.29
C GLY A 46 -15.25 -8.19 -6.19
N VAL A 47 -13.98 -8.01 -5.83
CA VAL A 47 -13.02 -9.12 -5.67
C VAL A 47 -13.14 -9.72 -4.27
N PRO A 48 -13.32 -11.04 -4.13
CA PRO A 48 -13.21 -11.71 -2.84
C PRO A 48 -11.83 -11.50 -2.23
N VAL A 49 -11.79 -10.88 -1.06
CA VAL A 49 -10.54 -10.55 -0.37
C VAL A 49 -10.62 -10.91 1.11
N GLU A 50 -9.51 -11.37 1.63
CA GLU A 50 -9.33 -11.65 3.06
C GLU A 50 -8.15 -10.83 3.58
N TYR A 51 -8.40 -10.14 4.68
CA TYR A 51 -7.40 -9.34 5.37
C TYR A 51 -6.96 -10.01 6.66
N ILE A 52 -5.66 -10.17 6.82
CA ILE A 52 -5.03 -10.83 7.98
C ILE A 52 -4.27 -9.78 8.79
N THR A 53 -4.47 -9.79 10.09
CA THR A 53 -3.78 -8.94 11.06
C THR A 53 -3.85 -9.56 12.46
N ALA A 54 -3.26 -8.88 13.44
CA ALA A 54 -3.46 -9.19 14.86
C ALA A 54 -3.96 -7.97 15.62
N LEU A 55 -4.99 -8.14 16.44
CA LEU A 55 -5.67 -7.08 17.18
C LEU A 55 -5.98 -7.54 18.60
N PRO A 56 -6.10 -6.63 19.59
CA PRO A 56 -6.52 -6.98 20.94
C PRO A 56 -8.00 -7.36 20.97
N ASP A 57 -8.40 -8.18 21.94
CA ASP A 57 -9.81 -8.52 22.14
C ASP A 57 -10.51 -7.42 22.97
N ASN A 58 -11.12 -6.46 22.28
CA ASN A 58 -11.82 -5.33 22.93
C ASN A 58 -12.86 -4.69 21.99
N PRO A 59 -13.75 -3.80 22.51
CA PRO A 59 -14.78 -3.14 21.70
C PRO A 59 -14.27 -2.30 20.53
N ILE A 60 -13.05 -1.74 20.60
CA ILE A 60 -12.45 -0.97 19.50
C ILE A 60 -12.14 -1.91 18.34
N THR A 61 -11.60 -3.08 18.63
CA THR A 61 -11.38 -4.15 17.64
C THR A 61 -12.69 -4.62 17.02
N SER A 62 -13.72 -4.87 17.82
CA SER A 62 -15.02 -5.30 17.31
C SER A 62 -15.57 -4.28 16.29
N LYS A 63 -15.52 -2.98 16.61
CA LYS A 63 -15.91 -1.91 15.69
C LYS A 63 -15.06 -1.91 14.42
N CYS A 64 -13.76 -2.11 14.53
CA CYS A 64 -12.84 -2.20 13.38
C CYS A 64 -13.23 -3.34 12.44
N LEU A 65 -13.43 -4.53 12.98
CA LEU A 65 -13.78 -5.72 12.22
C LEU A 65 -15.17 -5.60 11.58
N ASP A 66 -16.14 -5.00 12.27
CA ASP A 66 -17.47 -4.76 11.73
C ASP A 66 -17.44 -3.74 10.58
N GLU A 67 -16.58 -2.72 10.67
CA GLU A 67 -16.37 -1.77 9.57
C GLU A 67 -15.79 -2.47 8.33
N LEU A 68 -14.77 -3.34 8.50
CA LEU A 68 -14.18 -4.11 7.40
C LEU A 68 -15.19 -5.10 6.80
N ARG A 69 -15.98 -5.81 7.62
CA ARG A 69 -17.05 -6.70 7.16
C ARG A 69 -18.12 -5.92 6.38
N GLY A 70 -18.51 -4.75 6.88
CA GLY A 70 -19.42 -3.84 6.19
C GLY A 70 -18.93 -3.40 4.81
N LYS A 71 -17.62 -3.37 4.61
CA LYS A 71 -16.94 -3.13 3.32
C LYS A 71 -16.69 -4.43 2.52
N LYS A 72 -17.26 -5.55 2.94
CA LYS A 72 -17.15 -6.88 2.30
C LYS A 72 -15.73 -7.47 2.31
N VAL A 73 -14.90 -7.06 3.25
CA VAL A 73 -13.59 -7.68 3.51
C VAL A 73 -13.78 -8.83 4.49
N ASN A 74 -13.31 -10.03 4.12
CA ASN A 74 -13.28 -11.15 5.06
C ASN A 74 -12.17 -10.93 6.09
N VAL A 75 -12.49 -11.16 7.38
CA VAL A 75 -11.60 -11.00 8.53
C VAL A 75 -11.67 -12.22 9.48
N ASP A 76 -12.08 -13.38 8.97
CA ASP A 76 -12.33 -14.58 9.81
C ASP A 76 -11.05 -15.17 10.43
N HIS A 77 -9.89 -14.91 9.82
CA HIS A 77 -8.61 -15.39 10.34
C HIS A 77 -7.77 -14.28 11.00
N VAL A 78 -8.40 -13.17 11.41
CA VAL A 78 -7.74 -12.16 12.25
C VAL A 78 -7.39 -12.78 13.60
N VAL A 79 -6.14 -12.60 14.03
CA VAL A 79 -5.67 -13.12 15.32
C VAL A 79 -6.05 -12.14 16.42
N LEU A 80 -6.78 -12.61 17.43
CA LEU A 80 -7.05 -11.83 18.63
C LEU A 80 -5.96 -12.13 19.66
N CYS A 81 -5.06 -11.16 19.88
CA CYS A 81 -3.96 -11.27 20.85
C CYS A 81 -3.42 -9.89 21.22
N GLY A 82 -2.54 -9.84 22.22
CA GLY A 82 -1.94 -8.58 22.69
C GLY A 82 -2.94 -7.68 23.41
N GLU A 83 -2.50 -6.47 23.74
CA GLU A 83 -3.26 -5.57 24.63
C GLU A 83 -3.77 -4.31 23.92
N ARG A 84 -3.19 -3.93 22.78
CA ARG A 84 -3.53 -2.66 22.13
C ARG A 84 -3.49 -2.69 20.61
N ILE A 85 -4.35 -1.89 19.99
CA ILE A 85 -4.26 -1.48 18.60
C ILE A 85 -3.26 -0.32 18.47
N GLY A 86 -2.48 -0.27 17.39
CA GLY A 86 -1.67 0.89 17.06
C GLY A 86 -2.54 2.12 16.79
N ILE A 87 -2.03 3.32 17.09
CA ILE A 87 -2.75 4.58 16.87
C ILE A 87 -1.97 5.46 15.89
N LEU A 88 -2.72 6.10 15.01
CA LEU A 88 -2.24 7.11 14.06
C LEU A 88 -3.00 8.42 14.35
N TYR A 89 -2.28 9.47 14.71
CA TYR A 89 -2.84 10.82 14.83
C TYR A 89 -2.54 11.60 13.55
N ILE A 90 -3.53 12.33 13.03
CA ILE A 90 -3.35 13.10 11.80
C ILE A 90 -3.90 14.53 11.91
N GLU A 91 -3.11 15.48 11.43
CA GLU A 91 -3.52 16.85 11.13
C GLU A 91 -3.57 17.02 9.61
N THR A 92 -4.71 17.39 9.06
CA THR A 92 -4.84 17.68 7.63
C THR A 92 -4.12 18.96 7.26
N GLY A 93 -3.31 18.92 6.23
CA GLY A 93 -2.59 20.07 5.69
C GLY A 93 -3.49 20.97 4.85
N SER A 94 -3.03 22.22 4.62
CA SER A 94 -3.68 23.16 3.73
C SER A 94 -2.63 24.08 3.09
N ILE A 95 -2.64 24.17 1.77
CA ILE A 95 -1.73 24.99 0.95
C ILE A 95 -0.26 24.75 1.33
N TYR A 96 0.37 25.69 2.05
CA TYR A 96 1.78 25.62 2.47
C TYR A 96 1.99 24.89 3.79
N ARG A 97 0.94 24.58 4.51
CA ARG A 97 1.03 23.81 5.76
C ARG A 97 0.87 22.33 5.44
N PRO A 98 1.94 21.52 5.53
CA PRO A 98 1.84 20.08 5.21
C PRO A 98 0.97 19.35 6.26
N SER A 99 0.36 18.24 5.83
CA SER A 99 -0.25 17.29 6.76
C SER A 99 0.82 16.72 7.70
N ARG A 100 0.46 16.45 8.95
CA ARG A 100 1.36 15.86 9.95
C ARG A 100 0.75 14.59 10.48
N ILE A 101 1.58 13.55 10.59
CA ILE A 101 1.17 12.24 11.10
C ILE A 101 2.09 11.87 12.27
N PHE A 102 1.46 11.43 13.36
CA PHE A 102 2.14 10.93 14.55
C PHE A 102 1.68 9.51 14.80
N TYR A 103 2.63 8.61 15.09
CA TYR A 103 2.35 7.21 15.34
C TYR A 103 2.60 6.86 16.79
N ASP A 104 1.62 6.21 17.41
CA ASP A 104 1.75 5.50 18.67
C ASP A 104 1.41 4.03 18.43
N ARG A 105 2.40 3.26 17.97
CA ARG A 105 2.23 1.88 17.50
C ARG A 105 3.19 0.87 18.13
N SER A 106 4.01 1.30 19.09
CA SER A 106 4.87 0.39 19.85
C SER A 106 4.02 -0.59 20.64
N HIS A 107 4.43 -1.86 20.69
CA HIS A 107 3.71 -2.91 21.41
C HIS A 107 2.24 -3.08 20.97
N SER A 108 1.91 -2.72 19.72
CA SER A 108 0.62 -3.10 19.15
C SER A 108 0.55 -4.61 18.92
N SER A 109 -0.63 -5.19 18.97
CA SER A 109 -0.84 -6.65 18.88
C SER A 109 -0.10 -7.30 17.72
N ILE A 110 -0.08 -6.65 16.56
CA ILE A 110 0.66 -7.18 15.40
C ILE A 110 2.18 -7.18 15.61
N THR A 111 2.74 -6.22 16.36
CA THR A 111 4.19 -6.18 16.62
C THR A 111 4.65 -7.29 17.55
N GLU A 112 3.72 -7.86 18.33
CA GLU A 112 3.95 -8.96 19.28
C GLU A 112 3.60 -10.32 18.69
N LEU A 113 3.03 -10.35 17.48
CA LEU A 113 2.70 -11.59 16.79
C LEU A 113 3.95 -12.45 16.57
N THR A 114 3.86 -13.73 16.89
CA THR A 114 4.98 -14.66 16.77
C THR A 114 4.80 -15.65 15.62
N PRO A 115 5.90 -16.15 15.02
CA PRO A 115 5.83 -17.22 14.02
C PRO A 115 5.02 -18.42 14.48
N GLY A 116 4.29 -19.05 13.55
CA GLY A 116 3.47 -20.26 13.80
C GLY A 116 2.09 -19.99 14.39
N VAL A 117 1.73 -18.74 14.77
CA VAL A 117 0.39 -18.42 15.30
C VAL A 117 -0.68 -18.42 14.20
N ILE A 118 -0.33 -17.94 12.99
CA ILE A 118 -1.26 -17.90 11.87
C ILE A 118 -1.16 -19.23 11.09
N ASN A 119 -2.31 -19.88 10.90
CA ASN A 119 -2.39 -21.06 10.03
C ASN A 119 -2.48 -20.60 8.54
N TRP A 120 -1.33 -20.31 7.95
CA TRP A 120 -1.24 -19.84 6.57
C TRP A 120 -1.76 -20.86 5.54
N GLU A 121 -1.69 -22.16 5.86
CA GLU A 121 -2.26 -23.19 5.00
C GLU A 121 -3.79 -23.02 4.85
N LYS A 122 -4.47 -22.72 5.95
CA LYS A 122 -5.91 -22.45 5.96
C LYS A 122 -6.24 -21.09 5.34
N VAL A 123 -5.48 -20.06 5.68
CA VAL A 123 -5.65 -18.69 5.14
C VAL A 123 -5.56 -18.69 3.61
N PHE A 124 -4.61 -19.40 3.04
CA PHE A 124 -4.42 -19.46 1.59
C PHE A 124 -5.29 -20.50 0.87
N GLU A 125 -6.21 -21.15 1.56
CA GLU A 125 -7.16 -22.05 0.90
C GLU A 125 -8.03 -21.28 -0.10
N GLY A 126 -8.01 -21.70 -1.37
CA GLY A 126 -8.70 -21.04 -2.49
C GLY A 126 -8.11 -19.66 -2.90
N ALA A 127 -7.01 -19.24 -2.30
CA ALA A 127 -6.33 -18.01 -2.69
C ALA A 127 -5.55 -18.19 -4.00
N THR A 128 -5.48 -17.11 -4.79
CA THR A 128 -4.69 -17.03 -6.02
C THR A 128 -3.64 -15.93 -5.97
N TRP A 129 -3.74 -15.02 -4.99
CA TRP A 129 -2.89 -13.86 -4.86
C TRP A 129 -2.63 -13.52 -3.39
N PHE A 130 -1.38 -13.14 -3.08
CA PHE A 130 -0.97 -12.61 -1.79
C PHE A 130 -0.32 -11.25 -1.96
N HIS A 131 -0.76 -10.25 -1.17
CA HIS A 131 -0.19 -8.91 -1.16
C HIS A 131 0.31 -8.51 0.23
N TRP A 132 1.46 -7.85 0.27
CA TRP A 132 2.09 -7.32 1.46
C TRP A 132 2.83 -6.01 1.19
N THR A 133 3.17 -5.24 2.23
CA THR A 133 3.98 -4.02 2.12
C THR A 133 5.22 -4.08 3.00
N GLY A 134 6.23 -3.27 2.67
CA GLY A 134 7.46 -3.13 3.45
C GLY A 134 7.25 -2.46 4.82
N ILE A 135 6.03 -2.00 5.14
CA ILE A 135 5.68 -1.55 6.49
C ILE A 135 5.67 -2.74 7.45
N THR A 136 5.05 -3.84 7.06
CA THR A 136 4.87 -5.03 7.90
C THR A 136 6.18 -5.60 8.46
N PRO A 137 7.23 -5.89 7.66
CA PRO A 137 8.49 -6.38 8.21
C PRO A 137 9.31 -5.31 8.97
N ALA A 138 8.96 -4.03 8.83
CA ALA A 138 9.62 -2.94 9.54
C ALA A 138 9.15 -2.77 11.00
N LEU A 139 8.01 -3.39 11.38
CA LEU A 139 7.39 -3.22 12.69
C LEU A 139 8.16 -3.91 13.81
N SER A 140 8.57 -5.16 13.60
CA SER A 140 9.33 -5.95 14.56
C SER A 140 10.04 -7.12 13.86
N GLN A 141 11.03 -7.71 14.53
CA GLN A 141 11.69 -8.91 14.04
C GLN A 141 10.72 -10.09 13.91
N ASN A 142 9.77 -10.21 14.81
CA ASN A 142 8.77 -11.27 14.76
C ASN A 142 7.81 -11.09 13.59
N THR A 143 7.32 -9.87 13.38
CA THR A 143 6.44 -9.57 12.24
C THR A 143 7.13 -9.86 10.90
N ALA A 144 8.44 -9.55 10.79
CA ALA A 144 9.23 -9.90 9.62
C ALA A 144 9.32 -11.42 9.39
N LYS A 145 9.45 -12.21 10.47
CA LYS A 145 9.46 -13.69 10.39
C LYS A 145 8.07 -14.24 10.01
N VAL A 146 6.99 -13.72 10.60
CA VAL A 146 5.61 -14.11 10.26
C VAL A 146 5.30 -13.80 8.80
N LEU A 147 5.72 -12.62 8.31
CA LEU A 147 5.57 -12.30 6.89
C LEU A 147 6.37 -13.25 6.00
N LYS A 148 7.60 -13.62 6.41
CA LYS A 148 8.40 -14.60 5.68
C LYS A 148 7.71 -15.96 5.59
N GLU A 149 7.11 -16.44 6.67
CA GLU A 149 6.28 -17.66 6.65
C GLU A 149 5.14 -17.56 5.63
N ALA A 150 4.40 -16.44 5.65
CA ALA A 150 3.33 -16.20 4.68
C ALA A 150 3.83 -16.25 3.23
N ILE A 151 4.93 -15.56 2.95
CA ILE A 151 5.56 -15.52 1.61
C ILE A 151 6.02 -16.91 1.18
N ASP A 152 6.63 -17.68 2.10
CA ASP A 152 7.15 -19.02 1.80
C ASP A 152 6.01 -19.99 1.45
N ILE A 153 4.92 -19.96 2.21
CA ILE A 153 3.74 -20.80 1.95
C ILE A 153 3.00 -20.32 0.69
N ALA A 154 2.81 -19.00 0.49
CA ALA A 154 2.22 -18.48 -0.73
C ALA A 154 3.02 -18.91 -1.98
N ASN A 155 4.36 -18.88 -1.87
CA ASN A 155 5.25 -19.33 -2.94
C ASN A 155 5.14 -20.83 -3.22
N SER A 156 5.10 -21.68 -2.18
CA SER A 156 4.94 -23.14 -2.33
C SER A 156 3.61 -23.50 -3.00
N ARG A 157 2.57 -22.71 -2.74
CA ARG A 157 1.24 -22.82 -3.38
C ARG A 157 1.14 -22.15 -4.74
N LYS A 158 2.23 -21.55 -5.24
CA LYS A 158 2.30 -20.86 -6.52
C LYS A 158 1.32 -19.69 -6.66
N LEU A 159 1.02 -19.02 -5.55
CA LEU A 159 0.25 -17.77 -5.59
C LEU A 159 1.05 -16.69 -6.33
N ILE A 160 0.35 -15.77 -6.98
CA ILE A 160 0.95 -14.51 -7.42
C ILE A 160 1.25 -13.69 -6.16
N ILE A 161 2.48 -13.21 -6.02
CA ILE A 161 2.90 -12.42 -4.87
C ILE A 161 3.21 -10.99 -5.33
N SER A 162 2.55 -10.02 -4.73
CA SER A 162 2.85 -8.60 -4.95
C SER A 162 3.31 -7.92 -3.68
N CYS A 163 4.24 -6.99 -3.81
CA CYS A 163 4.67 -6.14 -2.71
C CYS A 163 4.68 -4.66 -3.10
N ASP A 164 4.37 -3.80 -2.14
CA ASP A 164 4.73 -2.38 -2.16
C ASP A 164 5.95 -2.19 -1.23
N ILE A 165 7.07 -1.71 -1.77
CA ILE A 165 8.31 -1.49 -1.01
C ILE A 165 8.05 -0.56 0.17
N ASN A 166 7.28 0.49 -0.03
CA ASN A 166 6.69 1.36 0.99
C ASN A 166 7.65 1.69 2.15
N TYR A 167 8.89 2.06 1.82
CA TYR A 167 9.94 2.28 2.80
C TYR A 167 9.57 3.40 3.77
N ARG A 168 9.76 3.14 5.07
CA ARG A 168 9.53 4.10 6.15
C ARG A 168 10.72 4.08 7.09
N GLU A 169 11.67 5.00 6.89
CA GLU A 169 12.91 5.09 7.66
C GLU A 169 12.70 5.02 9.19
N LYS A 170 11.65 5.66 9.69
CA LYS A 170 11.36 5.74 11.13
C LYS A 170 10.85 4.45 11.77
N LEU A 171 10.54 3.39 10.98
CA LEU A 171 9.99 2.14 11.51
C LEU A 171 11.07 1.11 11.90
N TRP A 172 12.16 1.01 11.18
CA TRP A 172 13.24 0.04 11.37
C TRP A 172 14.01 0.26 12.68
N LYS A 173 13.41 -0.10 13.85
CA LYS A 173 13.96 0.21 15.17
C LYS A 173 14.35 -1.02 16.01
N TYR A 174 14.27 -2.23 15.44
CA TYR A 174 14.56 -3.48 16.15
C TYR A 174 15.97 -4.03 15.89
N GLY A 175 16.92 -3.18 15.49
CA GLY A 175 18.33 -3.55 15.29
C GLY A 175 18.64 -4.13 13.92
N LYS A 176 17.71 -4.07 12.96
CA LYS A 176 17.89 -4.41 11.56
C LYS A 176 17.52 -3.24 10.66
N GLU A 177 18.26 -3.09 9.56
CA GLU A 177 17.95 -2.11 8.52
C GLU A 177 17.14 -2.74 7.38
N ALA A 178 16.37 -1.93 6.66
CA ALA A 178 15.58 -2.39 5.51
C ALA A 178 16.43 -3.15 4.48
N LYS A 179 17.64 -2.67 4.21
CA LYS A 179 18.58 -3.30 3.25
C LYS A 179 19.02 -4.71 3.63
N GLU A 180 18.90 -5.10 4.92
CA GLU A 180 19.25 -6.45 5.41
C GLU A 180 18.06 -7.43 5.28
N VAL A 181 16.82 -6.94 5.40
CA VAL A 181 15.61 -7.77 5.51
C VAL A 181 14.83 -7.83 4.19
N MET A 182 14.60 -6.66 3.58
CA MET A 182 13.74 -6.53 2.40
C MET A 182 14.19 -7.34 1.18
N PRO A 183 15.51 -7.47 0.86
CA PRO A 183 15.92 -8.21 -0.34
C PRO A 183 15.46 -9.67 -0.35
N GLU A 184 15.49 -10.37 0.77
CA GLU A 184 15.04 -11.76 0.88
C GLU A 184 13.52 -11.85 0.60
N LEU A 185 12.71 -10.98 1.22
CA LEU A 185 11.26 -10.98 1.09
C LEU A 185 10.81 -10.59 -0.33
N VAL A 186 11.38 -9.51 -0.87
CA VAL A 186 11.07 -9.00 -2.21
C VAL A 186 11.46 -9.98 -3.31
N SER A 187 12.53 -10.76 -3.13
CA SER A 187 13.00 -11.74 -4.11
C SER A 187 11.96 -12.80 -4.50
N LYS A 188 10.91 -12.97 -3.69
CA LYS A 188 9.81 -13.91 -3.89
C LYS A 188 8.55 -13.26 -4.48
N SER A 189 8.60 -11.98 -4.85
CA SER A 189 7.46 -11.25 -5.41
C SER A 189 7.48 -11.26 -6.94
N ASP A 190 6.31 -11.48 -7.54
CA ASP A 190 6.08 -11.43 -8.99
C ASP A 190 5.85 -10.00 -9.48
N ILE A 191 5.29 -9.14 -8.61
CA ILE A 191 4.97 -7.75 -8.91
C ILE A 191 5.50 -6.88 -7.77
N ILE A 192 6.29 -5.87 -8.12
CA ILE A 192 6.91 -4.96 -7.16
C ILE A 192 6.45 -3.54 -7.47
N LEU A 193 5.83 -2.88 -6.47
CA LEU A 193 5.53 -1.45 -6.48
C LEU A 193 6.53 -0.73 -5.59
N GLY A 194 6.95 0.45 -6.00
CA GLY A 194 7.77 1.35 -5.22
C GLY A 194 7.94 2.67 -5.94
N ASN A 195 8.65 3.59 -5.35
CA ASN A 195 9.13 4.80 -6.01
C ASN A 195 10.67 4.74 -6.15
N GLU A 196 11.25 5.72 -6.80
CA GLU A 196 12.70 5.78 -7.02
C GLU A 196 13.47 5.90 -5.69
N GLU A 197 12.90 6.61 -4.70
CA GLU A 197 13.51 6.76 -3.37
C GLU A 197 13.51 5.43 -2.61
N ASP A 198 12.43 4.65 -2.68
CA ASP A 198 12.35 3.31 -2.10
C ASP A 198 13.42 2.39 -2.71
N CYS A 199 13.58 2.41 -4.03
CA CYS A 199 14.58 1.59 -4.73
C CYS A 199 16.02 1.99 -4.33
N GLU A 200 16.27 3.28 -4.19
CA GLU A 200 17.58 3.78 -3.74
C GLU A 200 17.87 3.42 -2.29
N LYS A 201 16.97 3.75 -1.37
CA LYS A 201 17.19 3.60 0.08
C LYS A 201 17.28 2.14 0.51
N VAL A 202 16.47 1.25 -0.09
CA VAL A 202 16.38 -0.15 0.30
C VAL A 202 17.37 -1.03 -0.47
N PHE A 203 17.57 -0.77 -1.76
CA PHE A 203 18.33 -1.67 -2.64
C PHE A 203 19.58 -1.05 -3.23
N GLY A 204 19.83 0.25 -3.02
CA GLY A 204 20.96 0.98 -3.59
C GLY A 204 20.84 1.20 -5.10
N ILE A 205 19.65 1.08 -5.68
CA ILE A 205 19.40 1.20 -7.11
C ILE A 205 19.03 2.63 -7.44
N LYS A 206 19.86 3.27 -8.27
CA LYS A 206 19.70 4.65 -8.74
C LYS A 206 19.63 4.68 -10.26
N PRO A 207 18.88 5.64 -10.84
CA PRO A 207 18.95 5.89 -12.27
C PRO A 207 20.38 6.28 -12.69
N LYS A 208 20.85 5.74 -13.80
CA LYS A 208 22.08 6.21 -14.44
C LYS A 208 21.83 7.61 -14.98
N ASN A 209 22.68 8.59 -14.63
CA ASN A 209 22.55 10.00 -15.03
C ASN A 209 21.39 10.78 -14.38
N PHE A 210 21.07 10.49 -13.12
CA PHE A 210 20.06 11.22 -12.36
C PHE A 210 20.52 12.66 -12.07
N ASN A 211 19.81 13.65 -12.61
CA ASN A 211 19.95 15.06 -12.23
C ASN A 211 18.59 15.54 -11.70
N ALA A 212 18.49 15.62 -10.36
CA ALA A 212 17.25 15.97 -9.67
C ALA A 212 16.68 17.35 -10.06
N GLU A 213 17.52 18.27 -10.55
CA GLU A 213 17.10 19.61 -10.97
C GLU A 213 16.30 19.61 -12.29
N LYS A 214 16.47 18.59 -13.14
CA LYS A 214 15.81 18.48 -14.45
C LYS A 214 14.45 17.76 -14.42
N ILE A 215 14.06 17.17 -13.29
CA ILE A 215 12.85 16.34 -13.20
C ILE A 215 11.60 17.15 -12.84
N LYS A 216 11.74 18.38 -12.36
CA LYS A 216 10.59 19.19 -11.90
C LYS A 216 9.54 19.47 -12.98
N ASP A 217 9.90 19.51 -14.26
CA ASP A 217 9.00 19.94 -15.34
C ASP A 217 8.80 18.92 -16.48
N ASN A 218 9.60 17.84 -16.56
CA ASN A 218 9.43 16.80 -17.58
C ASN A 218 9.93 15.46 -17.06
N ILE A 219 8.98 14.61 -16.67
CA ILE A 219 9.25 13.23 -16.25
C ILE A 219 9.66 12.43 -17.48
N ASN A 220 10.98 12.21 -17.66
CA ASN A 220 11.47 11.35 -18.75
C ASN A 220 11.25 9.86 -18.37
N PRO A 221 10.35 9.13 -19.04
CA PRO A 221 10.03 7.74 -18.72
C PRO A 221 11.22 6.79 -18.82
N GLU A 222 12.20 7.07 -19.68
CA GLU A 222 13.39 6.22 -19.87
C GLU A 222 14.27 6.14 -18.61
N ILE A 223 14.23 7.16 -17.74
CA ILE A 223 14.94 7.15 -16.45
C ILE A 223 14.35 6.03 -15.56
N PHE A 224 13.03 5.88 -15.55
CA PHE A 224 12.35 4.87 -14.76
C PHE A 224 12.53 3.46 -15.34
N LYS A 225 12.65 3.33 -16.66
CA LYS A 225 12.98 2.05 -17.31
C LYS A 225 14.31 1.49 -16.84
N ASP A 226 15.34 2.33 -16.67
CA ASP A 226 16.64 1.88 -16.14
C ASP A 226 16.51 1.36 -14.71
N VAL A 227 15.78 2.06 -13.82
CA VAL A 227 15.52 1.60 -12.44
C VAL A 227 14.75 0.28 -12.43
N CYS A 228 13.67 0.19 -13.21
CA CYS A 228 12.87 -1.04 -13.31
C CYS A 228 13.71 -2.22 -13.82
N SER A 229 14.55 -1.99 -14.83
CA SER A 229 15.44 -3.02 -15.40
C SER A 229 16.47 -3.50 -14.37
N GLN A 230 17.08 -2.57 -13.60
CA GLN A 230 18.01 -2.94 -12.52
C GLN A 230 17.30 -3.74 -11.41
N MET A 231 16.07 -3.35 -11.03
CA MET A 231 15.26 -4.07 -10.05
C MET A 231 14.94 -5.49 -10.53
N MET A 232 14.45 -5.66 -11.76
CA MET A 232 14.14 -6.99 -12.32
C MET A 232 15.39 -7.86 -12.47
N LYS A 233 16.54 -7.26 -12.81
CA LYS A 233 17.82 -7.97 -12.84
C LYS A 233 18.24 -8.47 -11.44
N LYS A 234 18.02 -7.65 -10.41
CA LYS A 234 18.31 -8.00 -9.01
C LYS A 234 17.32 -9.05 -8.48
N PHE A 235 16.06 -8.99 -8.90
CA PHE A 235 14.98 -9.88 -8.49
C PHE A 235 14.37 -10.60 -9.69
N PRO A 236 14.98 -11.70 -10.17
CA PRO A 236 14.59 -12.37 -11.43
C PRO A 236 13.17 -12.95 -11.44
N ARG A 237 12.55 -13.14 -10.27
CA ARG A 237 11.15 -13.56 -10.18
C ARG A 237 10.18 -12.42 -10.54
N CYS A 238 10.60 -11.17 -10.38
CA CYS A 238 9.76 -10.01 -10.69
C CYS A 238 9.42 -9.99 -12.18
N LYS A 239 8.13 -10.07 -12.49
CA LYS A 239 7.58 -10.00 -13.85
C LYS A 239 7.10 -8.61 -14.22
N LYS A 240 6.77 -7.79 -13.22
CA LYS A 240 6.29 -6.43 -13.41
C LYS A 240 6.85 -5.52 -12.30
N MET A 241 7.59 -4.49 -12.71
CA MET A 241 8.03 -3.42 -11.81
C MET A 241 7.19 -2.18 -12.08
N VAL A 242 6.62 -1.59 -11.02
CA VAL A 242 5.72 -0.46 -11.12
C VAL A 242 6.24 0.69 -10.26
N ILE A 243 6.20 1.90 -10.79
CA ILE A 243 6.63 3.11 -10.09
C ILE A 243 5.51 4.14 -10.15
N THR A 244 5.10 4.64 -8.98
CA THR A 244 4.18 5.79 -8.90
C THR A 244 4.96 7.09 -8.99
N LEU A 245 4.48 8.01 -9.81
CA LEU A 245 5.10 9.29 -10.09
C LEU A 245 4.25 10.41 -9.47
N ARG A 246 4.79 11.05 -8.42
CA ARG A 246 4.11 12.12 -7.70
C ARG A 246 4.90 13.40 -7.73
N GLY A 247 4.38 14.42 -8.38
CA GLY A 247 4.87 15.79 -8.25
C GLY A 247 4.10 16.52 -7.14
N ALA A 248 4.74 16.81 -6.02
CA ALA A 248 4.12 17.54 -4.91
C ALA A 248 4.29 19.05 -5.11
N ILE A 249 3.20 19.76 -5.40
CA ILE A 249 3.18 21.20 -5.59
C ILE A 249 2.90 21.90 -4.25
N ASN A 250 1.85 21.47 -3.56
CA ASN A 250 1.53 21.90 -2.19
C ASN A 250 0.67 20.87 -1.45
N ALA A 251 0.14 21.18 -0.27
CA ALA A 251 -0.65 20.24 0.52
C ALA A 251 -1.95 19.77 -0.16
N ASN A 252 -2.51 20.56 -1.06
CA ASN A 252 -3.77 20.27 -1.74
C ASN A 252 -3.60 20.06 -3.25
N HIS A 253 -2.38 20.07 -3.78
CA HIS A 253 -2.11 20.01 -5.21
C HIS A 253 -0.92 19.11 -5.53
N ASN A 254 -1.19 18.02 -6.26
CA ASN A 254 -0.18 17.09 -6.77
C ASN A 254 -0.40 16.84 -8.27
N THR A 255 0.66 16.50 -8.99
CA THR A 255 0.53 15.69 -10.20
C THR A 255 0.63 14.22 -9.82
N TRP A 256 -0.04 13.34 -10.59
CA TRP A 256 -0.10 11.92 -10.31
C TRP A 256 -0.10 11.11 -11.59
N ALA A 257 0.83 10.17 -11.72
CA ALA A 257 0.98 9.25 -12.83
C ALA A 257 1.64 7.95 -12.36
N GLY A 258 1.83 7.01 -13.27
CA GLY A 258 2.55 5.77 -13.01
C GLY A 258 3.22 5.23 -14.26
N VAL A 259 4.24 4.40 -14.05
CA VAL A 259 4.85 3.57 -15.09
C VAL A 259 4.86 2.11 -14.65
N LEU A 260 4.71 1.21 -15.62
CA LEU A 260 4.82 -0.23 -15.44
C LEU A 260 5.82 -0.78 -16.47
N TYR A 261 6.77 -1.56 -16.02
CA TYR A 261 7.74 -2.25 -16.88
C TYR A 261 7.59 -3.77 -16.72
N ASP A 262 7.41 -4.48 -17.84
CA ASP A 262 7.19 -5.93 -17.86
C ASP A 262 8.44 -6.73 -18.27
N GLY A 263 9.59 -6.06 -18.32
CA GLY A 263 10.85 -6.65 -18.78
C GLY A 263 11.17 -6.34 -20.26
N ASN A 264 10.18 -5.94 -21.05
CA ASN A 264 10.33 -5.59 -22.46
C ASN A 264 9.82 -4.17 -22.74
N THR A 265 8.58 -3.91 -22.35
CA THR A 265 7.86 -2.65 -22.66
C THR A 265 7.69 -1.84 -21.38
N LEU A 266 7.95 -0.53 -21.50
CA LEU A 266 7.59 0.45 -20.49
C LEU A 266 6.23 1.06 -20.86
N TYR A 267 5.23 0.82 -20.04
CA TYR A 267 3.91 1.44 -20.11
C TYR A 267 3.91 2.71 -19.27
N GLN A 268 3.23 3.74 -19.72
CA GLN A 268 3.07 5.00 -19.00
C GLN A 268 1.61 5.43 -19.03
N SER A 269 1.09 5.81 -17.86
CA SER A 269 -0.26 6.35 -17.74
C SER A 269 -0.32 7.82 -18.15
N PRO A 270 -1.53 8.37 -18.41
CA PRO A 270 -1.75 9.81 -18.38
C PRO A 270 -1.31 10.42 -17.05
N THR A 271 -0.96 11.72 -17.06
CA THR A 271 -0.67 12.49 -15.86
C THR A 271 -1.90 13.26 -15.42
N TYR A 272 -2.40 12.97 -14.23
CA TYR A 272 -3.51 13.70 -13.62
C TYR A 272 -3.00 14.88 -12.81
N ASN A 273 -3.66 16.02 -12.96
CA ASN A 273 -3.39 17.23 -12.19
C ASN A 273 -4.45 17.39 -11.10
N ILE A 274 -4.13 16.95 -9.87
CA ILE A 274 -5.06 16.89 -8.74
C ILE A 274 -4.94 18.19 -7.95
N THR A 275 -5.80 19.16 -8.25
CA THR A 275 -5.74 20.53 -7.71
C THR A 275 -6.44 20.71 -6.36
N HIS A 276 -7.33 19.82 -5.97
CA HIS A 276 -8.14 19.88 -4.75
C HIS A 276 -8.11 18.55 -4.01
N ILE A 277 -7.00 18.27 -3.33
CA ILE A 277 -6.85 17.06 -2.53
C ILE A 277 -7.64 17.23 -1.24
N VAL A 278 -8.61 16.33 -1.01
CA VAL A 278 -9.37 16.20 0.23
C VAL A 278 -8.58 15.39 1.25
N ASP A 279 -8.10 14.21 0.85
CA ASP A 279 -7.22 13.39 1.68
C ASP A 279 -6.27 12.58 0.80
N ARG A 280 -4.97 12.70 1.06
CA ARG A 280 -3.93 12.01 0.29
C ARG A 280 -3.53 10.65 0.86
N VAL A 281 -3.93 10.37 2.13
CA VAL A 281 -3.59 9.10 2.77
C VAL A 281 -4.35 7.97 2.08
N GLY A 282 -3.69 6.83 1.87
CA GLY A 282 -4.26 5.70 1.14
C GLY A 282 -4.25 5.82 -0.40
N GLY A 283 -3.70 6.92 -0.97
CA GLY A 283 -3.60 7.08 -2.43
C GLY A 283 -2.74 6.00 -3.10
N GLY A 284 -1.57 5.67 -2.53
CA GLY A 284 -0.72 4.56 -2.98
C GLY A 284 -1.40 3.20 -2.84
N ASP A 285 -2.09 2.98 -1.72
CA ASP A 285 -2.79 1.73 -1.46
C ASP A 285 -3.98 1.54 -2.43
N SER A 286 -4.70 2.63 -2.74
CA SER A 286 -5.75 2.64 -3.77
C SER A 286 -5.20 2.31 -5.15
N PHE A 287 -4.05 2.88 -5.51
CA PHE A 287 -3.33 2.53 -6.73
C PHE A 287 -3.01 1.04 -6.76
N MET A 288 -2.44 0.49 -5.68
CA MET A 288 -2.06 -0.93 -5.63
C MET A 288 -3.27 -1.86 -5.69
N GLY A 289 -4.36 -1.55 -4.97
CA GLY A 289 -5.60 -2.33 -5.04
C GLY A 289 -6.20 -2.35 -6.45
N ALA A 290 -6.22 -1.19 -7.12
CA ALA A 290 -6.69 -1.07 -8.49
C ALA A 290 -5.76 -1.76 -9.50
N LEU A 291 -4.44 -1.70 -9.29
CA LEU A 291 -3.47 -2.40 -10.12
C LEU A 291 -3.64 -3.93 -10.03
N ILE A 292 -3.80 -4.48 -8.82
CA ILE A 292 -4.05 -5.90 -8.61
C ILE A 292 -5.34 -6.31 -9.33
N TYR A 293 -6.41 -5.53 -9.18
CA TYR A 293 -7.66 -5.74 -9.89
C TYR A 293 -7.46 -5.74 -11.40
N GLY A 294 -6.81 -4.71 -11.96
CA GLY A 294 -6.58 -4.55 -13.38
C GLY A 294 -5.74 -5.69 -13.97
N LEU A 295 -4.62 -6.02 -13.35
CA LEU A 295 -3.74 -7.12 -13.80
C LEU A 295 -4.41 -8.49 -13.74
N ASN A 296 -5.34 -8.68 -12.83
CA ASN A 296 -6.11 -9.92 -12.74
C ASN A 296 -7.26 -9.99 -13.74
N THR A 297 -7.94 -8.88 -13.96
CA THR A 297 -9.12 -8.81 -14.84
C THR A 297 -8.71 -8.69 -16.32
N TYR A 298 -7.60 -8.01 -16.59
CA TYR A 298 -7.04 -7.78 -17.92
C TYR A 298 -5.60 -8.31 -18.03
N PRO A 299 -5.37 -9.62 -17.92
CA PRO A 299 -4.03 -10.20 -17.74
C PRO A 299 -3.06 -9.94 -18.90
N ASN A 300 -3.58 -9.60 -20.08
CA ASN A 300 -2.81 -9.33 -21.30
C ASN A 300 -2.77 -7.84 -21.68
N ASP A 301 -3.34 -6.96 -20.86
CA ASP A 301 -3.40 -5.52 -21.11
C ASP A 301 -2.81 -4.74 -19.92
N ASN A 302 -1.48 -4.64 -19.92
CA ASN A 302 -0.74 -3.91 -18.88
C ASN A 302 -1.04 -2.41 -18.92
N GLN A 303 -1.31 -1.84 -20.09
CA GLN A 303 -1.63 -0.42 -20.23
C GLN A 303 -2.96 -0.11 -19.53
N HIS A 304 -4.00 -0.86 -19.84
CA HIS A 304 -5.31 -0.68 -19.22
C HIS A 304 -5.26 -0.87 -17.70
N ALA A 305 -4.53 -1.90 -17.21
CA ALA A 305 -4.36 -2.13 -15.78
C ALA A 305 -3.66 -0.94 -15.07
N LEU A 306 -2.65 -0.34 -15.72
CA LEU A 306 -1.94 0.82 -15.20
C LEU A 306 -2.84 2.08 -15.19
N ASP A 307 -3.56 2.34 -16.30
CA ASP A 307 -4.43 3.51 -16.43
C ASP A 307 -5.58 3.46 -15.41
N PHE A 308 -6.18 2.29 -15.22
CA PHE A 308 -7.18 2.05 -14.19
C PHE A 308 -6.61 2.33 -12.78
N ALA A 309 -5.39 1.86 -12.48
CA ALA A 309 -4.76 2.06 -11.18
C ALA A 309 -4.51 3.54 -10.87
N VAL A 310 -4.01 4.30 -11.84
CA VAL A 310 -3.73 5.74 -11.68
C VAL A 310 -5.02 6.53 -11.52
N ALA A 311 -6.05 6.25 -12.34
CA ALA A 311 -7.33 6.93 -12.28
C ALA A 311 -8.06 6.66 -10.95
N ALA A 312 -8.12 5.41 -10.50
CA ALA A 312 -8.71 5.05 -9.20
C ALA A 312 -8.02 5.75 -8.03
N SER A 313 -6.68 5.83 -8.07
CA SER A 313 -5.92 6.56 -7.07
C SER A 313 -6.16 8.07 -7.14
N CYS A 314 -6.29 8.65 -8.35
CA CYS A 314 -6.66 10.05 -8.53
C CYS A 314 -8.01 10.35 -7.86
N LEU A 315 -9.04 9.53 -8.14
CA LEU A 315 -10.37 9.67 -7.52
C LEU A 315 -10.32 9.54 -6.00
N LYS A 316 -9.49 8.63 -5.45
CA LYS A 316 -9.31 8.50 -4.00
C LYS A 316 -8.86 9.80 -3.34
N HIS A 317 -8.04 10.61 -3.97
CA HIS A 317 -7.61 11.90 -3.41
C HIS A 317 -8.76 12.88 -3.16
N THR A 318 -9.94 12.65 -3.75
CA THR A 318 -11.16 13.45 -3.53
C THR A 318 -12.02 12.95 -2.36
N ILE A 319 -11.61 11.86 -1.70
CA ILE A 319 -12.39 11.15 -0.67
C ILE A 319 -11.69 11.28 0.68
N LYS A 320 -12.45 11.70 1.74
CA LYS A 320 -11.96 11.77 3.12
C LYS A 320 -11.71 10.35 3.68
N GLY A 321 -10.67 10.19 4.47
CA GLY A 321 -10.26 8.92 5.08
C GLY A 321 -9.29 8.13 4.20
N ASP A 322 -8.83 6.98 4.70
CA ASP A 322 -7.81 6.16 4.05
C ASP A 322 -8.38 5.27 2.95
N TYR A 323 -9.60 4.79 3.15
CA TYR A 323 -10.21 3.82 2.25
C TYR A 323 -10.64 4.44 0.93
N ASN A 324 -10.33 3.72 -0.15
CA ASN A 324 -10.93 3.99 -1.44
C ASN A 324 -12.43 3.62 -1.40
N GLN A 325 -13.29 4.55 -1.81
CA GLN A 325 -14.75 4.35 -1.92
C GLN A 325 -15.20 4.27 -3.40
N VAL A 326 -14.26 4.16 -4.32
CA VAL A 326 -14.53 4.12 -5.76
C VAL A 326 -14.88 2.70 -6.20
N SER A 327 -15.95 2.55 -6.96
CA SER A 327 -16.31 1.31 -7.64
C SER A 327 -15.88 1.32 -9.10
N CYS A 328 -15.90 0.16 -9.77
CA CYS A 328 -15.62 0.08 -11.21
C CYS A 328 -16.61 0.90 -12.05
N LEU A 329 -17.89 1.02 -11.60
CA LEU A 329 -18.92 1.78 -12.31
C LEU A 329 -18.62 3.28 -12.31
N LEU A 330 -18.11 3.82 -11.21
CA LEU A 330 -17.75 5.23 -11.13
C LEU A 330 -16.61 5.56 -12.11
N TYR A 331 -15.63 4.67 -12.24
CA TYR A 331 -14.53 4.85 -13.18
C TYR A 331 -15.01 4.84 -14.65
N THR A 332 -15.97 3.97 -14.99
CA THR A 332 -16.44 3.81 -16.38
C THR A 332 -17.46 4.86 -16.80
N SER A 333 -18.21 5.46 -15.86
CA SER A 333 -19.24 6.45 -16.17
C SER A 333 -18.74 7.89 -16.19
N ASP A 334 -17.79 8.24 -15.30
CA ASP A 334 -17.47 9.66 -15.04
C ASP A 334 -16.05 10.06 -15.50
N ALA A 335 -15.19 9.10 -15.82
CA ALA A 335 -13.85 9.39 -16.32
C ALA A 335 -13.77 9.42 -17.86
N ALA A 336 -14.87 9.13 -18.55
CA ALA A 336 -14.97 9.10 -20.02
C ALA A 336 -15.69 10.32 -20.63
N ASP A 337 -16.30 11.17 -19.80
CA ASP A 337 -16.87 12.49 -20.17
C ASP A 337 -15.90 13.61 -19.71
#